data_d470fed66550e162fd894fd992b62f01
#
_entry.id   d470fed66550e162fd894fd992b62f01
#
_cell.length_a   1.000
_cell.length_b   1.000
_cell.length_c   1.000
_cell.angle_alpha   90.00
_cell.angle_beta   90.00
_cell.angle_gamma   90.00
#
_symmetry.space_group_name_H-M   'P 1'
#
loop_
_entity.id
_entity.type
_entity.pdbx_description
1 polymer ?
#
loop_
_entity_poly.entity_id
_entity_poly.type
_entity_poly.pdbx_seq_one_letter_code
_entity_poly.pdbx_strand_id
1 'polypeptide(L)'
;MKPPRGAALVRCALGFCLLATVVAAQSPAFDVVSIKESTSTTGVGSANPEGTTRFVATNYPAFGLLMIAWAVPNGRVIGAPDWANRINYDIDARGDLARGNDDLRPRLQTLLRDRFKLAAHMEKRDLPVFELVRLRPDRLGPGLVKSPIIDCKDEAAIKAMTPPPRPCGWRPSLGAPIAGTLTMASIASLLSTAAARPVIDKTGLDGNYELDLKFSRGATDDAVSVFTAVQEQLGLKLENATAPVDVLVVEHMERPSAN
;
A
#
# COMPACT_ATOMS: atom_id res chain seq x y z
N MET A 1 32.79 10.54 88.50
CA MET A 1 33.34 9.71 87.40
C MET A 1 32.46 9.83 86.18
N LYS A 2 33.01 10.32 85.11
CA LYS A 2 32.31 10.77 83.89
C LYS A 2 32.39 9.66 82.84
N PRO A 3 31.33 9.22 82.15
CA PRO A 3 31.40 8.29 81.01
C PRO A 3 31.71 9.02 79.71
N PRO A 4 32.26 8.33 78.70
CA PRO A 4 32.78 8.94 77.48
C PRO A 4 31.71 9.11 76.45
N ARG A 5 31.91 10.10 75.59
CA ARG A 5 31.09 10.48 74.46
C ARG A 5 31.21 9.48 73.30
N GLY A 6 30.09 8.94 72.88
CA GLY A 6 29.97 8.16 71.63
C GLY A 6 29.91 9.03 70.35
N ALA A 7 30.78 8.70 69.40
CA ALA A 7 30.81 9.34 68.06
C ALA A 7 29.66 8.87 67.20
N ALA A 8 28.86 9.80 66.64
CA ALA A 8 27.85 9.54 65.68
C ALA A 8 28.47 9.42 64.28
N LEU A 9 28.40 8.24 63.70
CA LEU A 9 28.72 7.98 62.29
C LEU A 9 27.58 8.46 61.38
N VAL A 10 27.84 9.57 60.70
CA VAL A 10 26.95 10.03 59.57
C VAL A 10 27.20 9.15 58.35
N ARG A 11 26.24 8.29 58.02
CA ARG A 11 26.24 7.53 56.78
C ARG A 11 25.67 8.44 55.68
N CYS A 12 26.56 8.96 54.83
CA CYS A 12 26.20 9.57 53.56
C CYS A 12 25.74 8.47 52.58
N ALA A 13 24.44 8.35 52.36
CA ALA A 13 23.89 7.50 51.30
C ALA A 13 24.00 8.26 49.98
N LEU A 14 25.02 7.91 49.17
CA LEU A 14 25.09 8.35 47.76
C LEU A 14 23.96 7.66 46.98
N GLY A 15 22.89 8.39 46.72
CA GLY A 15 21.84 8.00 45.79
C GLY A 15 22.35 8.04 44.35
N PHE A 16 22.61 6.87 43.78
CA PHE A 16 22.97 6.72 42.38
C PHE A 16 21.67 6.85 41.55
N CYS A 17 21.37 8.07 41.05
CA CYS A 17 20.30 8.30 40.09
C CYS A 17 20.68 7.67 38.74
N LEU A 18 20.18 6.46 38.46
CA LEU A 18 20.23 5.86 37.14
C LEU A 18 19.32 6.68 36.20
N LEU A 19 19.90 7.61 35.46
CA LEU A 19 19.25 8.23 34.32
C LEU A 19 19.11 7.16 33.22
N ALA A 20 17.94 6.54 33.14
CA ALA A 20 17.59 5.71 32.02
C ALA A 20 17.45 6.61 30.78
N THR A 21 18.47 6.62 29.93
CA THR A 21 18.39 7.23 28.60
C THR A 21 17.43 6.39 27.75
N VAL A 22 16.21 6.87 27.54
CA VAL A 22 15.29 6.31 26.55
C VAL A 22 15.89 6.61 25.17
N VAL A 23 16.56 5.62 24.58
CA VAL A 23 16.93 5.68 23.16
C VAL A 23 15.64 5.59 22.36
N ALA A 24 15.10 6.73 21.93
CA ALA A 24 14.01 6.76 20.99
C ALA A 24 14.51 6.11 19.68
N ALA A 25 13.94 4.99 19.31
CA ALA A 25 14.21 4.37 18.02
C ALA A 25 13.86 5.39 16.92
N GLN A 26 14.85 5.81 16.15
CA GLN A 26 14.64 6.75 15.06
C GLN A 26 13.75 6.05 13.98
N SER A 27 12.69 6.72 13.58
CA SER A 27 11.84 6.23 12.48
C SER A 27 12.69 6.13 11.20
N PRO A 28 12.54 5.05 10.42
CA PRO A 28 13.27 4.90 9.17
C PRO A 28 13.06 6.12 8.26
N ALA A 29 14.15 6.74 7.80
CA ALA A 29 14.13 7.91 6.93
C ALA A 29 14.99 7.67 5.69
N PHE A 30 14.81 8.48 4.67
CA PHE A 30 15.76 8.58 3.56
C PHE A 30 16.96 9.46 4.00
N ASP A 31 18.14 9.12 3.51
CA ASP A 31 19.37 9.84 3.82
C ASP A 31 19.42 11.20 3.13
N VAL A 32 18.92 11.25 1.89
CA VAL A 32 18.84 12.46 1.04
C VAL A 32 17.50 12.50 0.35
N VAL A 33 16.86 13.66 0.35
CA VAL A 33 15.57 13.87 -0.31
C VAL A 33 15.59 15.21 -1.05
N SER A 34 15.27 15.17 -2.35
CA SER A 34 14.92 16.36 -3.15
C SER A 34 13.45 16.28 -3.52
N ILE A 35 12.72 17.37 -3.31
CA ILE A 35 11.31 17.51 -3.69
C ILE A 35 11.16 18.81 -4.45
N LYS A 36 10.54 18.73 -5.62
CA LYS A 36 10.21 19.89 -6.46
C LYS A 36 8.78 19.75 -6.97
N GLU A 37 8.06 20.85 -7.08
CA GLU A 37 6.81 20.87 -7.82
C GLU A 37 7.12 20.58 -9.30
N SER A 38 6.42 19.62 -9.89
CA SER A 38 6.67 19.22 -11.28
C SER A 38 6.15 20.30 -12.23
N THR A 39 6.96 20.62 -13.21
CA THR A 39 6.57 21.54 -14.29
C THR A 39 6.02 20.81 -15.52
N SER A 40 5.97 19.48 -15.47
CA SER A 40 5.45 18.67 -16.58
C SER A 40 3.95 18.82 -16.69
N THR A 41 3.49 19.22 -17.86
CA THR A 41 2.05 19.33 -18.19
C THR A 41 1.52 18.10 -18.94
N THR A 42 2.40 17.17 -19.30
CA THR A 42 2.07 15.99 -20.10
C THR A 42 2.66 14.73 -19.51
N GLY A 43 1.95 13.63 -19.68
CA GLY A 43 2.41 12.30 -19.28
C GLY A 43 1.76 11.77 -17.99
N VAL A 44 1.80 10.48 -17.87
CA VAL A 44 1.36 9.76 -16.67
C VAL A 44 2.52 9.77 -15.69
N GLY A 45 2.28 10.27 -14.47
CA GLY A 45 3.29 10.26 -13.42
C GLY A 45 3.65 8.83 -13.00
N SER A 46 4.86 8.66 -12.51
CA SER A 46 5.36 7.39 -11.99
C SER A 46 6.00 7.57 -10.62
N ALA A 47 5.92 6.55 -9.79
CA ALA A 47 6.58 6.53 -8.48
C ALA A 47 7.04 5.11 -8.19
N ASN A 48 8.34 4.87 -8.26
CA ASN A 48 8.91 3.53 -8.17
C ASN A 48 10.27 3.54 -7.45
N PRO A 49 10.62 2.45 -6.75
CA PRO A 49 12.00 2.19 -6.38
C PRO A 49 12.86 1.99 -7.63
N GLU A 50 14.05 2.58 -7.63
CA GLU A 50 15.11 2.31 -8.60
C GLU A 50 16.24 1.53 -7.92
N GLY A 51 16.30 0.22 -8.16
CA GLY A 51 17.18 -0.68 -7.44
C GLY A 51 16.84 -0.76 -5.95
N THR A 52 17.87 -0.94 -5.12
CA THR A 52 17.73 -1.10 -3.67
C THR A 52 18.10 0.12 -2.84
N THR A 53 18.39 1.25 -3.49
CA THR A 53 18.94 2.43 -2.79
C THR A 53 18.26 3.75 -3.13
N ARG A 54 17.28 3.75 -4.03
CA ARG A 54 16.68 4.99 -4.53
C ARG A 54 15.18 4.81 -4.76
N PHE A 55 14.42 5.85 -4.43
CA PHE A 55 13.01 5.99 -4.81
C PHE A 55 12.87 7.26 -5.67
N VAL A 56 12.23 7.11 -6.81
CA VAL A 56 11.97 8.21 -7.74
C VAL A 56 10.49 8.33 -8.01
N ALA A 57 9.97 9.54 -7.82
CA ALA A 57 8.65 9.92 -8.31
C ALA A 57 8.81 11.05 -9.33
N THR A 58 8.17 10.91 -10.48
CA THR A 58 8.20 11.90 -11.56
C THR A 58 6.77 12.28 -11.90
N ASN A 59 6.48 13.58 -11.87
CA ASN A 59 5.14 14.12 -12.15
C ASN A 59 4.03 13.41 -11.36
N TYR A 60 4.27 13.14 -10.05
CA TYR A 60 3.42 12.28 -9.25
C TYR A 60 2.69 13.05 -8.13
N PRO A 61 1.37 12.89 -7.97
CA PRO A 61 0.60 13.62 -6.97
C PRO A 61 0.95 13.17 -5.53
N ALA A 62 0.95 14.11 -4.59
CA ALA A 62 1.19 13.79 -3.18
C ALA A 62 0.15 12.80 -2.62
N PHE A 63 -1.07 12.84 -3.11
CA PHE A 63 -2.12 11.86 -2.79
C PHE A 63 -1.70 10.43 -3.13
N GLY A 64 -1.05 10.22 -4.27
CA GLY A 64 -0.53 8.92 -4.66
C GLY A 64 0.57 8.41 -3.72
N LEU A 65 1.39 9.33 -3.17
CA LEU A 65 2.40 8.96 -2.17
C LEU A 65 1.75 8.48 -0.86
N LEU A 66 0.62 9.06 -0.44
CA LEU A 66 -0.16 8.57 0.71
C LEU A 66 -0.61 7.13 0.47
N MET A 67 -1.14 6.84 -0.72
CA MET A 67 -1.58 5.49 -1.08
C MET A 67 -0.43 4.46 -1.03
N ILE A 68 0.75 4.82 -1.53
CA ILE A 68 1.93 3.94 -1.49
C ILE A 68 2.40 3.74 -0.04
N ALA A 69 2.53 4.81 0.72
CA ALA A 69 3.10 4.80 2.08
C ALA A 69 2.27 3.98 3.08
N TRP A 70 0.96 3.96 2.93
CA TRP A 70 0.06 3.18 3.79
C TRP A 70 -0.53 1.94 3.11
N ALA A 71 -0.18 1.68 1.86
CA ALA A 71 -0.75 0.58 1.07
C ALA A 71 -2.29 0.61 1.01
N VAL A 72 -2.87 1.79 0.97
CA VAL A 72 -4.32 1.98 0.88
C VAL A 72 -4.73 2.33 -0.54
N PRO A 73 -5.78 1.74 -1.10
CA PRO A 73 -6.30 2.11 -2.41
C PRO A 73 -6.99 3.48 -2.38
N ASN A 74 -7.19 4.06 -3.56
CA ASN A 74 -8.05 5.23 -3.72
C ASN A 74 -9.44 4.96 -3.11
N GLY A 75 -10.04 5.96 -2.49
CA GLY A 75 -11.31 5.82 -1.76
C GLY A 75 -11.16 5.38 -0.29
N ARG A 76 -9.93 5.04 0.14
CA ARG A 76 -9.62 4.79 1.56
C ARG A 76 -8.70 5.85 2.18
N VAL A 77 -8.48 6.97 1.49
CA VAL A 77 -7.80 8.16 2.03
C VAL A 77 -8.87 9.23 2.20
N ILE A 78 -9.04 9.73 3.42
CA ILE A 78 -10.08 10.69 3.81
C ILE A 78 -9.42 11.93 4.37
N GLY A 79 -9.95 13.12 4.04
CA GLY A 79 -9.47 14.40 4.60
C GLY A 79 -8.24 14.97 3.91
N ALA A 80 -7.69 14.31 2.89
CA ALA A 80 -6.59 14.86 2.12
C ALA A 80 -7.02 16.17 1.43
N PRO A 81 -6.19 17.23 1.48
CA PRO A 81 -6.53 18.50 0.84
C PRO A 81 -6.56 18.37 -0.69
N ASP A 82 -7.41 19.14 -1.35
CA ASP A 82 -7.61 19.10 -2.80
C ASP A 82 -6.31 19.22 -3.61
N TRP A 83 -5.37 20.04 -3.14
CA TRP A 83 -4.11 20.24 -3.83
C TRP A 83 -3.28 18.94 -3.89
N ALA A 84 -3.46 18.00 -2.97
CA ALA A 84 -2.70 16.74 -2.94
C ALA A 84 -2.94 15.89 -4.19
N ASN A 85 -4.10 16.03 -4.83
CA ASN A 85 -4.43 15.38 -6.11
C ASN A 85 -4.11 16.22 -7.34
N ARG A 86 -3.95 17.56 -7.16
CA ARG A 86 -3.83 18.47 -8.31
C ARG A 86 -2.40 18.89 -8.59
N ILE A 87 -1.56 18.89 -7.56
CA ILE A 87 -0.17 19.30 -7.67
C ILE A 87 0.70 18.04 -7.69
N ASN A 88 1.48 17.94 -8.75
CA ASN A 88 2.42 16.85 -8.94
C ASN A 88 3.82 17.29 -8.50
N TYR A 89 4.59 16.32 -8.05
CA TYR A 89 5.94 16.51 -7.55
C TYR A 89 6.92 15.58 -8.27
N ASP A 90 8.15 16.08 -8.43
CA ASP A 90 9.31 15.28 -8.77
C ASP A 90 10.11 15.08 -7.48
N ILE A 91 10.31 13.82 -7.11
CA ILE A 91 10.97 13.41 -5.87
C ILE A 91 12.12 12.47 -6.20
N ASP A 92 13.29 12.78 -5.66
CA ASP A 92 14.46 11.89 -5.66
C ASP A 92 14.87 11.67 -4.21
N ALA A 93 14.72 10.42 -3.73
CA ALA A 93 15.00 10.06 -2.36
C ALA A 93 15.92 8.83 -2.32
N ARG A 94 17.00 8.92 -1.52
CA ARG A 94 18.01 7.86 -1.38
C ARG A 94 17.99 7.27 0.01
N GLY A 95 18.14 5.95 0.09
CA GLY A 95 18.15 5.19 1.33
C GLY A 95 18.14 3.70 1.05
N ASP A 96 18.38 2.89 2.06
CA ASP A 96 18.35 1.43 1.91
C ASP A 96 16.92 0.92 1.71
N LEU A 97 16.67 0.30 0.56
CA LEU A 97 15.41 -0.28 0.13
C LEU A 97 15.56 -1.79 -0.19
N ALA A 98 16.54 -2.45 0.39
CA ALA A 98 16.87 -3.86 0.08
C ALA A 98 15.69 -4.80 0.30
N ARG A 99 14.79 -4.50 1.27
CA ARG A 99 13.55 -5.25 1.53
C ARG A 99 12.34 -4.72 0.75
N GLY A 100 12.56 -3.88 -0.26
CA GLY A 100 11.50 -3.34 -1.08
C GLY A 100 10.49 -2.50 -0.30
N ASN A 101 9.20 -2.86 -0.36
CA ASN A 101 8.12 -2.12 0.30
C ASN A 101 8.23 -2.06 1.83
N ASP A 102 8.89 -3.03 2.47
CA ASP A 102 9.07 -3.04 3.93
C ASP A 102 10.04 -1.94 4.38
N ASP A 103 10.96 -1.54 3.52
CA ASP A 103 11.84 -0.40 3.75
C ASP A 103 11.27 0.90 3.20
N LEU A 104 10.62 0.86 2.03
CA LEU A 104 10.09 2.02 1.34
C LEU A 104 8.96 2.71 2.11
N ARG A 105 7.95 1.94 2.55
CA ARG A 105 6.76 2.51 3.18
C ARG A 105 7.04 3.32 4.44
N PRO A 106 7.79 2.81 5.42
CA PRO A 106 8.13 3.60 6.61
C PRO A 106 8.91 4.88 6.27
N ARG A 107 9.82 4.83 5.30
CA ARG A 107 10.58 6.00 4.86
C ARG A 107 9.71 7.03 4.15
N LEU A 108 8.75 6.60 3.33
CA LEU A 108 7.76 7.50 2.72
C LEU A 108 6.85 8.15 3.78
N GLN A 109 6.43 7.39 4.80
CA GLN A 109 5.67 7.95 5.91
C GLN A 109 6.44 9.03 6.66
N THR A 110 7.75 8.82 6.90
CA THR A 110 8.62 9.81 7.51
C THR A 110 8.79 11.01 6.60
N LEU A 111 9.06 10.82 5.31
CA LEU A 111 9.16 11.90 4.32
C LEU A 111 7.89 12.77 4.31
N LEU A 112 6.72 12.14 4.30
CA LEU A 112 5.43 12.86 4.28
C LEU A 112 5.21 13.64 5.59
N ARG A 113 5.55 13.07 6.75
CA ARG A 113 5.48 13.78 8.03
C ARG A 113 6.42 14.98 8.07
N ASP A 114 7.66 14.79 7.64
CA ASP A 114 8.70 15.82 7.77
C ASP A 114 8.53 16.94 6.76
N ARG A 115 8.29 16.59 5.50
CA ARG A 115 8.33 17.54 4.38
C ARG A 115 6.94 18.11 4.03
N PHE A 116 5.88 17.33 4.24
CA PHE A 116 4.50 17.74 3.99
C PHE A 116 3.73 18.03 5.28
N LYS A 117 4.39 18.01 6.45
CA LYS A 117 3.78 18.22 7.77
C LYS A 117 2.53 17.36 7.99
N LEU A 118 2.59 16.14 7.45
CA LEU A 118 1.47 15.21 7.50
C LEU A 118 1.17 14.77 8.93
N ALA A 119 -0.06 15.00 9.38
CA ALA A 119 -0.69 14.33 10.52
C ALA A 119 -1.78 13.42 9.98
N ALA A 120 -1.60 12.11 10.15
CA ALA A 120 -2.55 11.11 9.67
C ALA A 120 -2.48 9.84 10.52
N HIS A 121 -3.60 9.14 10.62
CA HIS A 121 -3.69 7.86 11.31
C HIS A 121 -4.57 6.87 10.55
N MET A 122 -4.42 5.59 10.85
CA MET A 122 -5.30 4.54 10.35
C MET A 122 -6.47 4.34 11.32
N GLU A 123 -7.67 4.27 10.80
CA GLU A 123 -8.85 3.87 11.59
C GLU A 123 -9.76 2.94 10.79
N LYS A 124 -10.68 2.26 11.47
CA LYS A 124 -11.74 1.48 10.82
C LYS A 124 -12.99 2.32 10.68
N ARG A 125 -13.52 2.40 9.45
CA ARG A 125 -14.85 3.00 9.17
C ARG A 125 -15.73 2.04 8.42
N ASP A 126 -17.01 2.05 8.77
CA ASP A 126 -18.03 1.37 7.99
C ASP A 126 -18.26 2.16 6.70
N LEU A 127 -17.85 1.58 5.58
CA LEU A 127 -18.01 2.17 4.26
C LEU A 127 -18.84 1.26 3.36
N PRO A 128 -19.54 1.84 2.38
CA PRO A 128 -20.08 1.05 1.27
C PRO A 128 -18.94 0.31 0.55
N VAL A 129 -19.04 -1.00 0.48
CA VAL A 129 -18.07 -1.88 -0.16
C VAL A 129 -18.77 -2.78 -1.19
N PHE A 130 -18.00 -3.50 -1.98
CA PHE A 130 -18.46 -4.69 -2.66
C PHE A 130 -17.87 -5.92 -1.98
N GLU A 131 -18.67 -6.94 -1.73
CA GLU A 131 -18.20 -8.27 -1.42
C GLU A 131 -18.04 -9.07 -2.70
N LEU A 132 -16.85 -9.61 -2.93
CA LEU A 132 -16.57 -10.52 -4.05
C LEU A 132 -16.94 -11.93 -3.60
N VAL A 133 -17.98 -12.47 -4.19
CA VAL A 133 -18.52 -13.80 -3.84
C VAL A 133 -18.53 -14.72 -5.07
N ARG A 134 -18.61 -16.03 -4.86
CA ARG A 134 -18.82 -16.98 -5.96
C ARG A 134 -20.24 -16.91 -6.46
N LEU A 135 -20.41 -16.81 -7.78
CA LEU A 135 -21.74 -16.87 -8.42
C LEU A 135 -22.36 -18.25 -8.27
N ARG A 136 -21.52 -19.29 -8.31
CA ARG A 136 -21.89 -20.70 -8.06
C ARG A 136 -20.81 -21.35 -7.19
N PRO A 137 -21.19 -22.18 -6.20
CA PRO A 137 -20.24 -22.74 -5.24
C PRO A 137 -19.24 -23.72 -5.85
N ASP A 138 -19.61 -24.38 -6.93
CA ASP A 138 -18.88 -25.49 -7.57
C ASP A 138 -18.17 -25.11 -8.88
N ARG A 139 -18.36 -23.89 -9.38
CA ARG A 139 -17.85 -23.52 -10.71
C ARG A 139 -17.31 -22.09 -10.75
N LEU A 140 -16.11 -21.95 -11.27
CA LEU A 140 -15.50 -20.67 -11.68
C LEU A 140 -15.68 -20.43 -13.18
N GLY A 141 -15.53 -19.19 -13.60
CA GLY A 141 -15.53 -18.83 -15.02
C GLY A 141 -14.20 -19.16 -15.70
N PRO A 142 -14.16 -19.14 -17.04
CA PRO A 142 -12.98 -19.51 -17.83
C PRO A 142 -11.78 -18.58 -17.63
N GLY A 143 -12.01 -17.35 -17.20
CA GLY A 143 -10.96 -16.36 -16.90
C GLY A 143 -10.36 -16.46 -15.51
N LEU A 144 -10.75 -17.44 -14.68
CA LEU A 144 -10.22 -17.65 -13.34
C LEU A 144 -9.95 -19.14 -13.10
N VAL A 145 -8.68 -19.53 -13.17
CA VAL A 145 -8.25 -20.93 -13.03
C VAL A 145 -7.29 -21.05 -11.86
N LYS A 146 -7.44 -22.11 -11.06
CA LYS A 146 -6.49 -22.39 -9.97
C LYS A 146 -5.10 -22.55 -10.54
N SER A 147 -4.15 -21.75 -10.04
CA SER A 147 -2.76 -21.84 -10.49
C SER A 147 -2.04 -23.01 -9.84
N PRO A 148 -1.15 -23.70 -10.55
CA PRO A 148 -0.23 -24.67 -9.96
C PRO A 148 0.85 -23.99 -9.12
N ILE A 149 1.07 -22.69 -9.26
CA ILE A 149 2.08 -21.94 -8.48
C ILE A 149 1.58 -21.81 -7.05
N ILE A 150 2.34 -22.39 -6.11
CA ILE A 150 2.07 -22.30 -4.68
C ILE A 150 2.70 -21.03 -4.11
N ASP A 151 3.97 -20.79 -4.42
CA ASP A 151 4.72 -19.60 -3.98
C ASP A 151 5.31 -18.86 -5.19
N CYS A 152 4.90 -17.62 -5.36
CA CYS A 152 5.41 -16.73 -6.41
C CYS A 152 6.88 -16.29 -6.20
N LYS A 153 7.48 -16.59 -5.06
CA LYS A 153 8.90 -16.34 -4.80
C LYS A 153 9.81 -17.49 -5.25
N ASP A 154 9.24 -18.67 -5.48
CA ASP A 154 9.99 -19.84 -5.94
C ASP A 154 10.12 -19.84 -7.48
N GLU A 155 11.01 -18.98 -7.97
CA GLU A 155 11.27 -18.85 -9.41
C GLU A 155 11.78 -20.16 -10.04
N ALA A 156 12.53 -20.98 -9.28
CA ALA A 156 13.09 -22.24 -9.78
C ALA A 156 11.97 -23.26 -10.02
N ALA A 157 11.05 -23.40 -9.07
CA ALA A 157 9.90 -24.27 -9.23
C ALA A 157 8.99 -23.81 -10.38
N ILE A 158 8.75 -22.50 -10.50
CA ILE A 158 7.93 -21.93 -11.58
C ILE A 158 8.55 -22.20 -12.95
N LYS A 159 9.87 -22.01 -13.08
CA LYS A 159 10.59 -22.25 -14.35
C LYS A 159 10.59 -23.72 -14.78
N ALA A 160 10.48 -24.65 -13.83
CA ALA A 160 10.43 -26.07 -14.11
C ALA A 160 9.05 -26.58 -14.59
N MET A 161 8.00 -25.76 -14.47
CA MET A 161 6.63 -26.14 -14.85
C MET A 161 6.46 -26.18 -16.38
N THR A 162 5.75 -27.21 -16.86
CA THR A 162 5.44 -27.37 -18.28
C THR A 162 3.97 -27.79 -18.44
N PRO A 163 3.15 -27.02 -19.17
CA PRO A 163 3.45 -25.71 -19.78
C PRO A 163 3.72 -24.62 -18.72
N PRO A 164 4.45 -23.55 -19.09
CA PRO A 164 4.74 -22.48 -18.17
C PRO A 164 3.42 -21.78 -17.76
N PRO A 165 3.20 -21.58 -16.45
CA PRO A 165 2.02 -20.88 -15.95
C PRO A 165 2.09 -19.38 -16.25
N ARG A 166 0.98 -18.66 -16.06
CA ARG A 166 1.00 -17.20 -16.17
C ARG A 166 1.96 -16.60 -15.14
N PRO A 167 2.68 -15.51 -15.50
CA PRO A 167 3.62 -14.86 -14.57
C PRO A 167 2.92 -14.41 -13.29
N CYS A 168 3.64 -14.47 -12.19
CA CYS A 168 3.20 -13.94 -10.91
C CYS A 168 3.03 -12.42 -10.95
N GLY A 169 2.01 -11.92 -10.28
CA GLY A 169 1.61 -10.52 -10.32
C GLY A 169 0.86 -10.17 -11.61
N TRP A 170 0.62 -8.89 -11.81
CA TRP A 170 0.07 -8.35 -13.06
C TRP A 170 0.84 -7.09 -13.45
N ARG A 171 0.84 -6.77 -14.73
CA ARG A 171 1.42 -5.53 -15.24
C ARG A 171 0.32 -4.67 -15.84
N PRO A 172 0.18 -3.40 -15.41
CA PRO A 172 -0.76 -2.50 -16.03
C PRO A 172 -0.32 -2.23 -17.48
N SER A 173 -1.24 -2.43 -18.40
CA SER A 173 -1.06 -2.10 -19.80
C SER A 173 -2.32 -1.40 -20.29
N LEU A 174 -2.18 -0.24 -20.94
CA LEU A 174 -3.34 0.52 -21.44
C LEU A 174 -4.07 -0.33 -22.48
N GLY A 175 -5.35 -0.61 -22.22
CA GLY A 175 -6.21 -1.37 -23.15
C GLY A 175 -5.99 -2.88 -23.15
N ALA A 176 -5.07 -3.41 -22.35
CA ALA A 176 -4.84 -4.85 -22.22
C ALA A 176 -5.70 -5.47 -21.11
N PRO A 177 -6.02 -6.78 -21.21
CA PRO A 177 -6.68 -7.50 -20.14
C PRO A 177 -5.84 -7.48 -18.86
N ILE A 178 -6.49 -7.53 -17.72
CA ILE A 178 -5.80 -7.82 -16.46
C ILE A 178 -5.48 -9.31 -16.46
N ALA A 179 -4.22 -9.66 -16.66
CA ALA A 179 -3.79 -11.05 -16.74
C ALA A 179 -2.56 -11.29 -15.86
N GLY A 180 -2.52 -12.45 -15.20
CA GLY A 180 -1.41 -12.87 -14.34
C GLY A 180 -1.82 -13.89 -13.30
N THR A 181 -0.87 -14.31 -12.47
CA THR A 181 -1.12 -15.22 -11.34
C THR A 181 -1.18 -14.41 -10.05
N LEU A 182 -2.32 -14.45 -9.36
CA LEU A 182 -2.66 -13.59 -8.23
C LEU A 182 -3.43 -14.34 -7.15
N THR A 183 -3.30 -13.90 -5.92
CA THR A 183 -4.22 -14.31 -4.84
C THR A 183 -5.58 -13.62 -4.98
N MET A 184 -6.63 -14.19 -4.38
CA MET A 184 -7.95 -13.56 -4.38
C MET A 184 -7.94 -12.18 -3.71
N ALA A 185 -7.15 -11.99 -2.67
CA ALA A 185 -6.96 -10.69 -2.03
C ALA A 185 -6.37 -9.64 -3.01
N SER A 186 -5.40 -10.05 -3.84
CA SER A 186 -4.82 -9.18 -4.87
C SER A 186 -5.83 -8.86 -5.97
N ILE A 187 -6.63 -9.85 -6.38
CA ILE A 187 -7.71 -9.65 -7.36
C ILE A 187 -8.76 -8.69 -6.81
N ALA A 188 -9.20 -8.84 -5.55
CA ALA A 188 -10.13 -7.92 -4.92
C ALA A 188 -9.58 -6.48 -4.84
N SER A 189 -8.29 -6.33 -4.57
CA SER A 189 -7.62 -5.01 -4.58
C SER A 189 -7.64 -4.36 -5.97
N LEU A 190 -7.37 -5.12 -7.03
CA LEU A 190 -7.46 -4.65 -8.42
C LEU A 190 -8.89 -4.26 -8.80
N LEU A 191 -9.86 -5.07 -8.43
CA LEU A 191 -11.27 -4.80 -8.66
C LEU A 191 -11.75 -3.57 -7.89
N SER A 192 -11.18 -3.27 -6.71
CA SER A 192 -11.49 -2.04 -5.95
C SER A 192 -11.20 -0.79 -6.77
N THR A 193 -10.09 -0.78 -7.52
CA THR A 193 -9.76 0.34 -8.41
C THR A 193 -10.71 0.43 -9.62
N ALA A 194 -11.05 -0.72 -10.19
CA ALA A 194 -11.95 -0.77 -11.36
C ALA A 194 -13.40 -0.42 -11.02
N ALA A 195 -13.88 -0.82 -9.84
CA ALA A 195 -15.23 -0.56 -9.35
C ALA A 195 -15.36 0.78 -8.61
N ALA A 196 -14.26 1.55 -8.48
CA ALA A 196 -14.19 2.80 -7.70
C ALA A 196 -14.76 2.69 -6.27
N ARG A 197 -14.71 1.49 -5.69
CA ARG A 197 -15.20 1.17 -4.34
C ARG A 197 -14.41 0.00 -3.77
N PRO A 198 -14.15 -0.04 -2.45
CA PRO A 198 -13.47 -1.17 -1.84
C PRO A 198 -14.17 -2.50 -2.14
N VAL A 199 -13.39 -3.49 -2.55
CA VAL A 199 -13.85 -4.87 -2.76
C VAL A 199 -13.21 -5.75 -1.69
N ILE A 200 -14.04 -6.51 -0.99
CA ILE A 200 -13.62 -7.45 0.06
C ILE A 200 -13.78 -8.86 -0.47
N ASP A 201 -12.74 -9.66 -0.39
CA ASP A 201 -12.81 -11.06 -0.77
C ASP A 201 -13.63 -11.87 0.24
N LYS A 202 -14.71 -12.45 -0.25
CA LYS A 202 -15.62 -13.39 0.45
C LYS A 202 -15.83 -14.67 -0.35
N THR A 203 -14.92 -14.95 -1.30
CA THR A 203 -15.04 -16.13 -2.17
C THR A 203 -14.76 -17.45 -1.43
N GLY A 204 -13.96 -17.40 -0.37
CA GLY A 204 -13.45 -18.61 0.31
C GLY A 204 -12.48 -19.40 -0.57
N LEU A 205 -11.83 -18.76 -1.53
CA LEU A 205 -10.87 -19.37 -2.44
C LEU A 205 -9.43 -19.08 -1.97
N ASP A 206 -8.67 -20.12 -1.66
CA ASP A 206 -7.30 -20.02 -1.16
C ASP A 206 -6.25 -20.28 -2.25
N GLY A 207 -5.08 -19.65 -2.08
CA GLY A 207 -3.90 -19.81 -2.95
C GLY A 207 -3.92 -18.87 -4.16
N ASN A 208 -3.21 -19.27 -5.20
CA ASN A 208 -3.02 -18.46 -6.40
C ASN A 208 -3.95 -18.90 -7.53
N TYR A 209 -4.37 -17.92 -8.32
CA TYR A 209 -5.25 -18.11 -9.48
C TYR A 209 -4.66 -17.41 -10.69
N GLU A 210 -4.71 -18.06 -11.84
CA GLU A 210 -4.47 -17.44 -13.12
C GLU A 210 -5.70 -16.64 -13.52
N LEU A 211 -5.53 -15.34 -13.67
CA LEU A 211 -6.54 -14.37 -14.02
C LEU A 211 -6.39 -13.96 -15.49
N ASP A 212 -7.51 -13.91 -16.19
CA ASP A 212 -7.66 -13.25 -17.50
C ASP A 212 -9.00 -12.51 -17.50
N LEU A 213 -8.93 -11.19 -17.27
CA LEU A 213 -10.14 -10.36 -17.13
C LEU A 213 -10.09 -9.20 -18.14
N LYS A 214 -11.09 -9.15 -19.01
CA LYS A 214 -11.24 -8.13 -20.04
C LYS A 214 -12.47 -7.30 -19.77
N PHE A 215 -12.29 -6.00 -19.53
CA PHE A 215 -13.39 -5.03 -19.39
C PHE A 215 -12.93 -3.67 -19.90
N SER A 216 -13.88 -2.81 -20.20
CA SER A 216 -13.59 -1.44 -20.61
C SER A 216 -13.63 -0.49 -19.43
N ARG A 217 -12.69 0.46 -19.38
CA ARG A 217 -12.64 1.55 -18.39
C ARG A 217 -13.29 2.84 -18.89
N GLY A 218 -13.85 2.85 -20.09
CA GLY A 218 -14.48 4.01 -20.71
C GLY A 218 -15.97 3.81 -21.02
N ALA A 219 -16.69 4.90 -21.15
CA ALA A 219 -18.09 4.91 -21.56
C ALA A 219 -18.17 4.81 -23.10
N THR A 220 -17.92 3.63 -23.68
CA THR A 220 -18.26 3.33 -25.07
C THR A 220 -19.44 2.38 -25.05
N ASP A 221 -20.36 2.52 -25.98
CA ASP A 221 -21.63 1.78 -26.03
C ASP A 221 -21.47 0.25 -26.06
N ASP A 222 -20.32 -0.26 -26.52
CA ASP A 222 -19.97 -1.70 -26.56
C ASP A 222 -19.09 -2.16 -25.39
N ALA A 223 -18.92 -1.34 -24.34
CA ALA A 223 -17.98 -1.61 -23.28
C ALA A 223 -18.56 -2.58 -22.23
N VAL A 224 -17.95 -3.74 -22.08
CA VAL A 224 -18.26 -4.67 -20.99
C VAL A 224 -17.86 -4.06 -19.67
N SER A 225 -18.83 -3.84 -18.76
CA SER A 225 -18.58 -3.31 -17.43
C SER A 225 -17.75 -4.28 -16.60
N VAL A 226 -17.01 -3.79 -15.59
CA VAL A 226 -16.28 -4.66 -14.66
C VAL A 226 -17.23 -5.64 -13.96
N PHE A 227 -18.45 -5.24 -13.66
CA PHE A 227 -19.46 -6.09 -13.00
C PHE A 227 -19.87 -7.27 -13.90
N THR A 228 -20.17 -7.00 -15.16
CA THR A 228 -20.50 -8.04 -16.15
C THR A 228 -19.29 -8.95 -16.39
N ALA A 229 -18.11 -8.38 -16.59
CA ALA A 229 -16.89 -9.14 -16.81
C ALA A 229 -16.55 -10.09 -15.64
N VAL A 230 -16.69 -9.64 -14.40
CA VAL A 230 -16.49 -10.48 -13.21
C VAL A 230 -17.46 -11.66 -13.17
N GLN A 231 -18.72 -11.44 -13.57
CA GLN A 231 -19.72 -12.51 -13.60
C GLN A 231 -19.47 -13.52 -14.71
N GLU A 232 -19.31 -13.05 -15.93
CA GLU A 232 -19.23 -13.90 -17.11
C GLU A 232 -17.88 -14.60 -17.25
N GLN A 233 -16.78 -13.88 -16.97
CA GLN A 233 -15.44 -14.39 -17.19
C GLN A 233 -14.87 -15.09 -15.96
N LEU A 234 -15.15 -14.61 -14.73
CA LEU A 234 -14.60 -15.18 -13.51
C LEU A 234 -15.57 -16.12 -12.77
N GLY A 235 -16.88 -16.06 -13.06
CA GLY A 235 -17.90 -16.79 -12.31
C GLY A 235 -18.04 -16.27 -10.87
N LEU A 236 -17.70 -15.00 -10.65
CA LEU A 236 -17.78 -14.29 -9.38
C LEU A 236 -18.83 -13.17 -9.48
N LYS A 237 -19.22 -12.59 -8.36
CA LYS A 237 -20.16 -11.49 -8.29
C LYS A 237 -19.69 -10.44 -7.29
N LEU A 238 -19.92 -9.17 -7.60
CA LEU A 238 -19.75 -8.05 -6.70
C LEU A 238 -21.12 -7.70 -6.08
N GLU A 239 -21.27 -7.98 -4.79
CA GLU A 239 -22.48 -7.69 -4.02
C GLU A 239 -22.30 -6.43 -3.18
N ASN A 240 -23.35 -5.57 -3.14
CA ASN A 240 -23.32 -4.38 -2.29
C ASN A 240 -23.35 -4.81 -0.82
N ALA A 241 -22.46 -4.22 -0.04
CA ALA A 241 -22.40 -4.43 1.40
C ALA A 241 -21.93 -3.15 2.11
N THR A 242 -22.00 -3.15 3.43
CA THR A 242 -21.32 -2.19 4.29
C THR A 242 -20.44 -2.96 5.24
N ALA A 243 -19.15 -2.59 5.31
CA ALA A 243 -18.21 -3.29 6.16
C ALA A 243 -17.16 -2.34 6.74
N PRO A 244 -16.59 -2.68 7.91
CA PRO A 244 -15.46 -1.96 8.46
C PRO A 244 -14.22 -2.19 7.59
N VAL A 245 -13.68 -1.10 7.07
CA VAL A 245 -12.44 -1.10 6.28
C VAL A 245 -11.44 -0.13 6.90
N ASP A 246 -10.16 -0.48 6.80
CA ASP A 246 -9.10 0.43 7.23
C ASP A 246 -9.01 1.59 6.25
N VAL A 247 -9.09 2.81 6.78
CA VAL A 247 -8.94 4.06 6.04
C VAL A 247 -7.80 4.88 6.62
N LEU A 248 -7.11 5.62 5.76
CA LEU A 248 -6.15 6.63 6.19
C LEU A 248 -6.89 7.96 6.35
N VAL A 249 -6.92 8.49 7.57
CA VAL A 249 -7.49 9.80 7.86
C VAL A 249 -6.37 10.81 7.93
N VAL A 250 -6.41 11.80 7.04
CA VAL A 250 -5.49 12.94 7.01
C VAL A 250 -6.13 14.07 7.81
N GLU A 251 -5.52 14.42 8.93
CA GLU A 251 -5.97 15.53 9.80
C GLU A 251 -5.35 16.85 9.33
N HIS A 252 -4.09 16.80 8.88
CA HIS A 252 -3.34 17.94 8.42
C HIS A 252 -2.30 17.55 7.37
N MET A 253 -2.11 18.40 6.37
CA MET A 253 -1.07 18.26 5.37
C MET A 253 -0.77 19.60 4.71
N GLU A 254 0.51 19.94 4.57
CA GLU A 254 0.99 21.19 3.95
C GLU A 254 1.78 20.90 2.67
N ARG A 255 1.83 21.88 1.78
CA ARG A 255 2.75 21.81 0.63
C ARG A 255 4.19 21.83 1.13
N PRO A 256 5.09 21.03 0.56
CA PRO A 256 6.48 21.04 0.97
C PRO A 256 7.12 22.38 0.57
N SER A 257 7.98 22.90 1.45
CA SER A 257 8.86 24.01 1.06
C SER A 257 9.82 23.53 -0.03
N ALA A 258 10.08 24.37 -1.02
CA ALA A 258 11.11 24.09 -2.01
C ALA A 258 12.48 23.92 -1.33
N ASN A 259 13.27 22.97 -1.85
CA ASN A 259 14.66 22.80 -1.40
C ASN A 259 15.55 23.84 -2.03
#